data_be7c71687cbbfc398a1543e9fef15e54
#
_entry.id   be7c71687cbbfc398a1543e9fef15e54
#
_cell.length_a   1.000
_cell.length_b   1.000
_cell.length_c   1.000
_cell.angle_alpha   90.00
_cell.angle_beta   90.00
_cell.angle_gamma   90.00
#
_symmetry.space_group_name_H-M   'P 1'
#
loop_
_entity.id
_entity.type
_entity.pdbx_description
1 polymer ?
#
loop_
_entity_poly.entity_id
_entity_poly.type
_entity_poly.pdbx_seq_one_letter_code
_entity_poly.pdbx_strand_id
1 'polypeptide(L)'
;TQKRNIFMTDSRYSEMARGLIKNFEIIETRDPISLLTELSASESVKNMAFEETVDYAFFKRLSKAATKLDLFSTSNFVLELRQIKDESEISLIKKACEIADEAFMSALRFIEPGRTEIEVANFLDFKMRDLEASGISFETIVASGKRSSLPHGVATSKMIQFGDPVTIDFGCYYEHYASDMTRTIFVGSVDDKMRTIYETVRKANEALIKQVKAGMTYAQYDNIPREVIEKADFGQYFTHGIGHGLGLDVHEIPYFNQSMTENQLKSGMIITDEPGIYLPEFGGVRIEDDLLVTENGCEVLTKAPKELIVI
;
A
#
# COMPACT_ATOMS: atom_id res chain seq x y z
N THR A 1 -9.82 -14.94 24.83
CA THR A 1 -10.63 -16.14 25.18
C THR A 1 -12.10 -15.88 24.89
N GLN A 2 -12.97 -16.91 24.98
CA GLN A 2 -14.42 -16.70 24.84
C GLN A 2 -15.03 -15.82 25.97
N LYS A 3 -14.29 -15.64 27.06
CA LYS A 3 -14.77 -14.92 28.26
C LYS A 3 -14.16 -13.56 28.42
N ARG A 4 -12.96 -13.32 27.89
CA ARG A 4 -12.18 -12.10 28.13
C ARG A 4 -11.44 -11.68 26.87
N ASN A 5 -11.49 -10.40 26.58
CA ASN A 5 -10.62 -9.73 25.63
C ASN A 5 -9.54 -9.01 26.45
N ILE A 6 -8.28 -9.36 26.23
CA ILE A 6 -7.14 -8.85 27.00
C ILE A 6 -6.16 -8.19 26.04
N PHE A 7 -5.76 -6.97 26.36
CA PHE A 7 -4.67 -6.28 25.72
C PHE A 7 -3.48 -6.18 26.70
N MET A 8 -2.38 -6.79 26.34
CA MET A 8 -1.16 -6.82 27.15
C MET A 8 -0.18 -5.78 26.64
N THR A 9 0.30 -4.94 27.54
CA THR A 9 1.28 -3.90 27.20
C THR A 9 2.19 -3.61 28.40
N ASP A 10 3.22 -2.82 28.21
CA ASP A 10 4.05 -2.36 29.32
C ASP A 10 3.71 -0.93 29.78
N SER A 11 4.35 -0.47 30.86
CA SER A 11 4.07 0.83 31.48
C SER A 11 4.26 2.04 30.57
N ARG A 12 5.00 1.91 29.46
CA ARG A 12 5.21 3.01 28.49
C ARG A 12 3.96 3.34 27.71
N TYR A 13 3.08 2.35 27.53
CA TYR A 13 1.89 2.44 26.66
C TYR A 13 0.57 2.23 27.42
N SER A 14 0.60 1.81 28.69
CA SER A 14 -0.60 1.41 29.44
C SER A 14 -1.60 2.55 29.62
N GLU A 15 -1.13 3.79 29.81
CA GLU A 15 -2.03 4.96 29.95
C GLU A 15 -2.71 5.26 28.61
N MET A 16 -1.95 5.31 27.52
CA MET A 16 -2.50 5.50 26.17
C MET A 16 -3.48 4.40 25.80
N ALA A 17 -3.15 3.13 26.07
CA ALA A 17 -4.03 2.00 25.81
C ALA A 17 -5.37 2.12 26.53
N ARG A 18 -5.39 2.54 27.82
CA ARG A 18 -6.64 2.77 28.57
C ARG A 18 -7.49 3.88 27.97
N GLY A 19 -6.86 4.88 27.35
CA GLY A 19 -7.57 5.97 26.68
C GLY A 19 -8.21 5.55 25.35
N LEU A 20 -7.50 4.77 24.55
CA LEU A 20 -7.87 4.44 23.17
C LEU A 20 -8.62 3.12 23.03
N ILE A 21 -8.19 2.06 23.74
CA ILE A 21 -8.69 0.70 23.55
C ILE A 21 -9.94 0.49 24.39
N LYS A 22 -11.04 0.21 23.71
CA LYS A 22 -12.33 -0.11 24.35
C LYS A 22 -12.60 -1.61 24.28
N ASN A 23 -13.45 -2.12 25.16
CA ASN A 23 -13.88 -3.52 25.20
C ASN A 23 -12.75 -4.53 25.47
N PHE A 24 -11.58 -4.08 25.93
CA PHE A 24 -10.47 -4.92 26.35
C PHE A 24 -10.08 -4.61 27.80
N GLU A 25 -9.71 -5.63 28.53
CA GLU A 25 -9.02 -5.51 29.81
C GLU A 25 -7.55 -5.18 29.53
N ILE A 26 -7.04 -4.06 30.03
CA ILE A 26 -5.64 -3.66 29.84
C ILE A 26 -4.83 -4.22 30.99
N ILE A 27 -3.92 -5.14 30.69
CA ILE A 27 -2.98 -5.72 31.69
C ILE A 27 -1.58 -5.25 31.38
N GLU A 28 -0.97 -4.58 32.36
CA GLU A 28 0.41 -4.13 32.28
C GLU A 28 1.35 -5.28 32.64
N THR A 29 2.23 -5.65 31.72
CA THR A 29 3.24 -6.68 31.93
C THR A 29 4.47 -6.45 31.06
N ARG A 30 5.64 -6.86 31.56
CA ARG A 30 6.89 -6.98 30.77
C ARG A 30 7.17 -8.42 30.34
N ASP A 31 6.38 -9.37 30.80
CA ASP A 31 6.47 -10.79 30.43
C ASP A 31 5.12 -11.32 29.96
N PRO A 32 4.74 -11.00 28.69
CA PRO A 32 3.46 -11.44 28.13
C PRO A 32 3.34 -12.97 28.02
N ILE A 33 4.46 -13.70 27.88
CA ILE A 33 4.44 -15.16 27.75
C ILE A 33 4.07 -15.83 29.09
N SER A 34 4.67 -15.41 30.18
CA SER A 34 4.30 -15.90 31.51
C SER A 34 2.86 -15.60 31.83
N LEU A 35 2.41 -14.37 31.57
CA LEU A 35 1.02 -13.98 31.77
C LEU A 35 0.04 -14.79 30.91
N LEU A 36 0.36 -15.04 29.64
CA LEU A 36 -0.44 -15.92 28.77
C LEU A 36 -0.61 -17.32 29.34
N THR A 37 0.48 -17.90 29.83
CA THR A 37 0.43 -19.27 30.40
C THR A 37 -0.34 -19.32 31.72
N GLU A 38 -0.20 -18.31 32.59
CA GLU A 38 -0.99 -18.18 33.84
C GLU A 38 -2.48 -18.02 33.56
N LEU A 39 -2.85 -17.12 32.64
CA LEU A 39 -4.24 -16.91 32.26
C LEU A 39 -4.85 -18.16 31.62
N SER A 40 -4.10 -18.82 30.74
CA SER A 40 -4.54 -20.07 30.11
C SER A 40 -4.80 -21.17 31.14
N ALA A 41 -3.95 -21.28 32.14
CA ALA A 41 -4.12 -22.27 33.23
C ALA A 41 -5.33 -21.91 34.10
N SER A 42 -5.51 -20.66 34.49
CA SER A 42 -6.62 -20.19 35.34
C SER A 42 -8.00 -20.36 34.66
N GLU A 43 -8.05 -20.22 33.34
CA GLU A 43 -9.27 -20.37 32.54
C GLU A 43 -9.46 -21.79 31.96
N SER A 44 -8.54 -22.72 32.27
CA SER A 44 -8.57 -24.10 31.75
C SER A 44 -8.52 -24.17 30.21
N VAL A 45 -7.84 -23.22 29.57
CA VAL A 45 -7.62 -23.22 28.14
C VAL A 45 -6.70 -24.39 27.77
N LYS A 46 -7.07 -25.15 26.74
CA LYS A 46 -6.26 -26.26 26.22
C LYS A 46 -5.64 -25.92 24.86
N ASN A 47 -6.35 -25.16 24.06
CA ASN A 47 -5.98 -24.83 22.69
C ASN A 47 -5.74 -23.32 22.56
N MET A 48 -4.65 -22.93 21.94
CA MET A 48 -4.33 -21.54 21.67
C MET A 48 -3.96 -21.36 20.20
N ALA A 49 -4.68 -20.49 19.49
CA ALA A 49 -4.33 -20.06 18.15
C ALA A 49 -3.37 -18.87 18.23
N PHE A 50 -2.46 -18.76 17.28
CA PHE A 50 -1.56 -17.63 17.10
C PHE A 50 -1.41 -17.31 15.60
N GLU A 51 -1.10 -16.07 15.26
CA GLU A 51 -0.88 -15.67 13.87
C GLU A 51 0.50 -16.11 13.37
N GLU A 52 0.58 -16.57 12.13
CA GLU A 52 1.84 -16.99 11.48
C GLU A 52 2.88 -15.86 11.38
N THR A 53 2.44 -14.62 11.48
CA THR A 53 3.28 -13.42 11.42
C THR A 53 4.11 -13.16 12.66
N VAL A 54 3.88 -13.92 13.77
CA VAL A 54 4.73 -13.81 14.95
C VAL A 54 6.17 -14.23 14.62
N ASP A 55 7.16 -13.50 15.16
CA ASP A 55 8.55 -13.85 14.93
C ASP A 55 8.90 -15.22 15.53
N TYR A 56 9.83 -15.94 14.88
CA TYR A 56 10.24 -17.27 15.28
C TYR A 56 10.79 -17.31 16.71
N ALA A 57 11.45 -16.25 17.18
CA ALA A 57 12.01 -16.20 18.52
C ALA A 57 10.88 -16.12 19.57
N PHE A 58 9.82 -15.34 19.28
CA PHE A 58 8.64 -15.31 20.13
C PHE A 58 7.94 -16.68 20.17
N PHE A 59 7.66 -17.27 19.01
CA PHE A 59 7.06 -18.61 18.92
C PHE A 59 7.84 -19.65 19.69
N LYS A 60 9.17 -19.67 19.57
CA LYS A 60 10.05 -20.60 20.29
C LYS A 60 9.96 -20.41 21.80
N ARG A 61 9.89 -19.18 22.30
CA ARG A 61 9.71 -18.91 23.73
C ARG A 61 8.33 -19.32 24.22
N LEU A 62 7.28 -19.01 23.44
CA LEU A 62 5.91 -19.40 23.73
C LEU A 62 5.77 -20.93 23.80
N SER A 63 6.26 -21.66 22.81
CA SER A 63 6.21 -23.12 22.75
C SER A 63 6.94 -23.79 23.94
N LYS A 64 8.05 -23.18 24.38
CA LYS A 64 8.80 -23.68 25.56
C LYS A 64 8.04 -23.45 26.86
N ALA A 65 7.32 -22.35 26.99
CA ALA A 65 6.57 -21.98 28.20
C ALA A 65 5.19 -22.66 28.23
N ALA A 66 4.53 -22.78 27.10
CA ALA A 66 3.14 -23.24 26.96
C ALA A 66 3.03 -24.78 26.82
N THR A 67 3.79 -25.55 27.62
CA THR A 67 3.89 -27.04 27.51
C THR A 67 2.57 -27.79 27.73
N LYS A 68 1.56 -27.14 28.27
CA LYS A 68 0.23 -27.70 28.54
C LYS A 68 -0.84 -27.23 27.55
N LEU A 69 -0.44 -26.49 26.54
CA LEU A 69 -1.31 -25.94 25.51
C LEU A 69 -1.00 -26.57 24.16
N ASP A 70 -2.05 -26.91 23.43
CA ASP A 70 -1.94 -27.22 22.01
C ASP A 70 -1.94 -25.91 21.24
N LEU A 71 -0.82 -25.61 20.54
CA LEU A 71 -0.63 -24.37 19.79
C LEU A 71 -0.97 -24.62 18.31
N PHE A 72 -1.79 -23.75 17.74
CA PHE A 72 -2.19 -23.80 16.32
C PHE A 72 -1.86 -22.48 15.65
N SER A 73 -1.18 -22.51 14.50
CA SER A 73 -1.06 -21.33 13.67
C SER A 73 -2.36 -21.02 12.94
N THR A 74 -2.63 -19.73 12.74
CA THR A 74 -3.71 -19.24 11.87
C THR A 74 -3.10 -18.39 10.78
N SER A 75 -3.45 -18.71 9.52
CA SER A 75 -3.05 -17.91 8.37
C SER A 75 -4.12 -16.85 8.12
N ASN A 76 -3.71 -15.61 7.98
CA ASN A 76 -4.53 -14.48 7.51
C ASN A 76 -5.85 -14.21 8.27
N PHE A 77 -6.12 -14.83 9.41
CA PHE A 77 -7.42 -14.73 10.10
C PHE A 77 -7.81 -13.27 10.42
N VAL A 78 -6.90 -12.48 10.96
CA VAL A 78 -7.11 -11.04 11.22
C VAL A 78 -6.97 -10.24 9.93
N LEU A 79 -6.03 -10.60 9.06
CA LEU A 79 -5.81 -9.91 7.79
C LEU A 79 -7.04 -10.01 6.86
N GLU A 80 -7.76 -11.13 6.89
CA GLU A 80 -9.01 -11.28 6.13
C GLU A 80 -10.11 -10.33 6.61
N LEU A 81 -10.19 -10.05 7.91
CA LEU A 81 -11.10 -9.04 8.46
C LEU A 81 -10.71 -7.62 8.02
N ARG A 82 -9.42 -7.33 7.97
CA ARG A 82 -8.88 -6.02 7.54
C ARG A 82 -9.09 -5.73 6.06
N GLN A 83 -9.34 -6.74 5.22
CA GLN A 83 -9.57 -6.52 3.78
C GLN A 83 -10.81 -5.67 3.51
N ILE A 84 -11.88 -5.87 4.29
CA ILE A 84 -13.15 -5.16 4.10
C ILE A 84 -13.19 -3.98 5.07
N LYS A 85 -13.08 -2.79 4.52
CA LYS A 85 -13.09 -1.54 5.28
C LYS A 85 -14.50 -1.10 5.59
N ASP A 86 -14.74 -0.64 6.81
CA ASP A 86 -15.98 0.03 7.16
C ASP A 86 -15.96 1.52 6.72
N GLU A 87 -17.10 2.22 6.88
CA GLU A 87 -17.23 3.62 6.44
C GLU A 87 -16.26 4.57 7.15
N SER A 88 -15.90 4.30 8.40
CA SER A 88 -14.94 5.12 9.15
C SER A 88 -13.52 4.92 8.63
N GLU A 89 -13.11 3.69 8.36
CA GLU A 89 -11.83 3.35 7.77
C GLU A 89 -11.69 3.92 6.36
N ILE A 90 -12.73 3.79 5.53
CA ILE A 90 -12.78 4.36 4.18
C ILE A 90 -12.60 5.90 4.23
N SER A 91 -13.23 6.56 5.19
CA SER A 91 -13.10 8.02 5.36
C SER A 91 -11.66 8.45 5.68
N LEU A 92 -10.93 7.68 6.50
CA LEU A 92 -9.54 7.95 6.87
C LEU A 92 -8.60 7.74 5.69
N ILE A 93 -8.80 6.66 4.91
CA ILE A 93 -8.02 6.40 3.69
C ILE A 93 -8.27 7.48 2.65
N LYS A 94 -9.53 7.90 2.43
CA LYS A 94 -9.85 9.03 1.54
C LYS A 94 -9.10 10.30 1.96
N LYS A 95 -9.00 10.57 3.25
CA LYS A 95 -8.25 11.73 3.74
C LYS A 95 -6.76 11.60 3.48
N ALA A 96 -6.17 10.41 3.64
CA ALA A 96 -4.78 10.16 3.27
C ALA A 96 -4.53 10.38 1.76
N CYS A 97 -5.45 9.90 0.89
CA CYS A 97 -5.40 10.16 -0.57
C CYS A 97 -5.49 11.66 -0.90
N GLU A 98 -6.40 12.41 -0.26
CA GLU A 98 -6.52 13.87 -0.45
C GLU A 98 -5.23 14.60 -0.09
N ILE A 99 -4.54 14.19 0.99
CA ILE A 99 -3.25 14.75 1.39
C ILE A 99 -2.19 14.47 0.32
N ALA A 100 -2.12 13.24 -0.18
CA ALA A 100 -1.19 12.86 -1.25
C ALA A 100 -1.47 13.67 -2.54
N ASP A 101 -2.73 13.80 -2.95
CA ASP A 101 -3.13 14.59 -4.12
C ASP A 101 -2.66 16.05 -4.01
N GLU A 102 -2.89 16.71 -2.87
CA GLU A 102 -2.48 18.10 -2.65
C GLU A 102 -0.94 18.24 -2.60
N ALA A 103 -0.25 17.28 -2.00
CA ALA A 103 1.21 17.26 -1.98
C ALA A 103 1.79 17.14 -3.39
N PHE A 104 1.22 16.24 -4.24
CA PHE A 104 1.59 16.12 -5.65
C PHE A 104 1.41 17.43 -6.42
N MET A 105 0.22 18.04 -6.32
CA MET A 105 -0.06 19.32 -7.00
C MET A 105 0.87 20.45 -6.57
N SER A 106 1.34 20.40 -5.32
CA SER A 106 2.35 21.33 -4.81
C SER A 106 3.74 21.02 -5.37
N ALA A 107 4.09 19.75 -5.49
CA ALA A 107 5.38 19.30 -6.02
C ALA A 107 5.57 19.64 -7.50
N LEU A 108 4.50 19.67 -8.31
CA LEU A 108 4.58 20.12 -9.72
C LEU A 108 5.16 21.52 -9.89
N ARG A 109 5.04 22.38 -8.87
CA ARG A 109 5.61 23.75 -8.89
C ARG A 109 7.04 23.81 -8.34
N PHE A 110 7.47 22.76 -7.67
CA PHE A 110 8.79 22.66 -7.05
C PHE A 110 9.80 21.95 -7.96
N ILE A 111 9.32 20.99 -8.78
CA ILE A 111 10.15 20.21 -9.67
C ILE A 111 10.62 21.06 -10.84
N GLU A 112 11.93 21.16 -11.03
CA GLU A 112 12.57 21.89 -12.12
C GLU A 112 13.92 21.23 -12.48
N PRO A 113 14.47 21.47 -13.67
CA PRO A 113 15.83 21.02 -14.01
C PRO A 113 16.85 21.51 -12.98
N GLY A 114 17.73 20.60 -12.51
CA GLY A 114 18.75 20.91 -11.51
C GLY A 114 18.38 20.55 -10.08
N ARG A 115 17.09 20.33 -9.75
CA ARG A 115 16.69 19.73 -8.49
C ARG A 115 17.13 18.26 -8.45
N THR A 116 17.51 17.79 -7.28
CA THR A 116 17.79 16.36 -7.08
C THR A 116 16.51 15.59 -6.77
N GLU A 117 16.51 14.29 -7.05
CA GLU A 117 15.42 13.38 -6.68
C GLU A 117 15.11 13.44 -5.16
N ILE A 118 16.17 13.47 -4.31
CA ILE A 118 16.04 13.61 -2.85
C ILE A 118 15.39 14.95 -2.45
N GLU A 119 15.68 16.06 -3.12
CA GLU A 119 15.02 17.33 -2.81
C GLU A 119 13.52 17.25 -3.07
N VAL A 120 13.11 16.57 -4.16
CA VAL A 120 11.69 16.37 -4.49
C VAL A 120 11.02 15.43 -3.48
N ALA A 121 11.67 14.31 -3.11
CA ALA A 121 11.15 13.40 -2.09
C ALA A 121 10.98 14.10 -0.75
N ASN A 122 11.99 14.82 -0.28
CA ASN A 122 11.92 15.59 0.96
C ASN A 122 10.79 16.64 0.91
N PHE A 123 10.60 17.30 -0.22
CA PHE A 123 9.51 18.27 -0.38
C PHE A 123 8.14 17.60 -0.20
N LEU A 124 7.92 16.44 -0.83
CA LEU A 124 6.68 15.67 -0.71
C LEU A 124 6.44 15.22 0.74
N ASP A 125 7.45 14.64 1.38
CA ASP A 125 7.37 14.13 2.76
C ASP A 125 7.01 15.23 3.75
N PHE A 126 7.67 16.40 3.64
CA PHE A 126 7.35 17.56 4.48
C PHE A 126 5.98 18.14 4.15
N LYS A 127 5.62 18.22 2.87
CA LYS A 127 4.33 18.76 2.44
C LYS A 127 3.17 17.91 2.95
N MET A 128 3.27 16.58 2.90
CA MET A 128 2.26 15.70 3.48
C MET A 128 2.11 15.90 4.99
N ARG A 129 3.23 16.10 5.71
CA ARG A 129 3.18 16.43 7.14
C ARG A 129 2.54 17.78 7.44
N ASP A 130 2.82 18.80 6.63
CA ASP A 130 2.15 20.11 6.74
C ASP A 130 0.64 20.02 6.52
N LEU A 131 0.19 18.99 5.78
CA LEU A 131 -1.21 18.66 5.52
C LEU A 131 -1.81 17.66 6.52
N GLU A 132 -1.19 17.51 7.70
CA GLU A 132 -1.64 16.69 8.83
C GLU A 132 -1.39 15.17 8.70
N ALA A 133 -0.59 14.71 7.72
CA ALA A 133 -0.16 13.33 7.72
C ALA A 133 0.70 13.00 8.96
N SER A 134 0.50 11.82 9.55
CA SER A 134 1.31 11.34 10.67
C SER A 134 2.71 10.86 10.24
N GLY A 135 2.89 10.56 8.97
CA GLY A 135 4.16 10.12 8.36
C GLY A 135 3.97 9.66 6.92
N ILE A 136 5.07 9.31 6.27
CA ILE A 136 5.06 8.62 4.98
C ILE A 136 4.61 7.17 5.18
N SER A 137 3.88 6.61 4.21
CA SER A 137 3.44 5.20 4.25
C SER A 137 4.55 4.23 3.83
N PHE A 138 5.50 4.70 3.01
CA PHE A 138 6.71 3.99 2.59
C PHE A 138 7.79 5.00 2.16
N GLU A 139 8.99 4.53 1.86
CA GLU A 139 10.08 5.37 1.39
C GLU A 139 9.77 5.98 0.03
N THR A 140 9.66 7.30 -0.05
CA THR A 140 9.25 8.05 -1.25
C THR A 140 10.18 7.77 -2.43
N ILE A 141 9.62 7.30 -3.53
CA ILE A 141 10.31 7.04 -4.79
C ILE A 141 10.25 8.31 -5.65
N VAL A 142 11.40 8.79 -6.07
CA VAL A 142 11.54 9.77 -7.15
C VAL A 142 12.63 9.27 -8.07
N ALA A 143 12.23 8.74 -9.22
CA ALA A 143 13.17 8.17 -10.18
C ALA A 143 13.10 8.91 -11.51
N SER A 144 14.19 9.55 -11.91
CA SER A 144 14.23 10.42 -13.08
C SER A 144 15.10 9.91 -14.22
N GLY A 145 14.73 10.24 -15.46
CA GLY A 145 15.42 9.80 -16.67
C GLY A 145 15.48 8.28 -16.79
N LYS A 146 16.66 7.71 -17.05
CA LYS A 146 16.83 6.25 -17.13
C LYS A 146 16.45 5.53 -15.83
N ARG A 147 16.58 6.17 -14.67
CA ARG A 147 16.23 5.56 -13.39
C ARG A 147 14.73 5.32 -13.22
N SER A 148 13.87 6.01 -13.97
CA SER A 148 12.43 5.74 -14.00
C SER A 148 12.10 4.32 -14.50
N SER A 149 13.05 3.61 -15.12
CA SER A 149 12.91 2.18 -15.43
C SER A 149 13.10 1.24 -14.25
N LEU A 150 13.41 1.76 -13.07
CA LEU A 150 13.52 0.99 -11.82
C LEU A 150 12.20 1.08 -11.04
N PRO A 151 11.41 0.01 -10.93
CA PRO A 151 10.12 0.05 -10.21
C PRO A 151 10.24 0.58 -8.77
N HIS A 152 11.32 0.20 -8.07
CA HIS A 152 11.64 0.67 -6.71
C HIS A 152 12.83 1.63 -6.70
N GLY A 153 12.81 2.61 -7.59
CA GLY A 153 13.87 3.60 -7.76
C GLY A 153 13.85 4.68 -6.68
N VAL A 154 14.19 4.32 -5.42
CA VAL A 154 14.31 5.26 -4.30
C VAL A 154 15.10 6.50 -4.70
N ALA A 155 14.67 7.67 -4.21
CA ALA A 155 15.26 8.97 -4.54
C ALA A 155 16.75 9.05 -4.21
N THR A 156 17.52 9.61 -5.14
CA THR A 156 18.98 9.77 -5.01
C THR A 156 19.42 11.22 -5.19
N SER A 157 20.72 11.47 -5.08
CA SER A 157 21.32 12.77 -5.40
C SER A 157 21.40 13.07 -6.91
N LYS A 158 20.81 12.22 -7.79
CA LYS A 158 20.74 12.51 -9.22
C LYS A 158 19.94 13.79 -9.45
N MET A 159 20.49 14.69 -10.24
CA MET A 159 19.80 15.89 -10.71
C MET A 159 18.83 15.52 -11.82
N ILE A 160 17.60 16.01 -11.71
CA ILE A 160 16.58 15.96 -12.75
C ILE A 160 17.01 16.85 -13.90
N GLN A 161 16.90 16.37 -15.13
CA GLN A 161 17.34 17.05 -16.33
C GLN A 161 16.17 17.38 -17.26
N PHE A 162 16.36 18.35 -18.13
CA PHE A 162 15.41 18.61 -19.22
C PHE A 162 15.28 17.36 -20.11
N GLY A 163 14.03 16.96 -20.38
CA GLY A 163 13.69 15.74 -21.13
C GLY A 163 13.52 14.50 -20.27
N ASP A 164 13.80 14.54 -18.95
CA ASP A 164 13.62 13.39 -18.08
C ASP A 164 12.12 13.08 -17.85
N PRO A 165 11.68 11.82 -17.99
CA PRO A 165 10.54 11.31 -17.25
C PRO A 165 10.89 11.28 -15.75
N VAL A 166 9.95 11.62 -14.89
CA VAL A 166 10.10 11.55 -13.44
C VAL A 166 8.94 10.75 -12.88
N THR A 167 9.19 9.52 -12.47
CA THR A 167 8.24 8.68 -11.74
C THR A 167 8.30 9.06 -10.27
N ILE A 168 7.17 9.43 -9.72
CA ILE A 168 6.99 9.87 -8.35
C ILE A 168 5.97 8.94 -7.72
N ASP A 169 6.42 8.13 -6.75
CA ASP A 169 5.59 7.14 -6.05
C ASP A 169 5.74 7.37 -4.55
N PHE A 170 4.62 7.68 -3.91
CA PHE A 170 4.60 8.16 -2.55
C PHE A 170 3.20 8.04 -1.94
N GLY A 171 3.15 8.02 -0.64
CA GLY A 171 1.93 8.02 0.12
C GLY A 171 2.15 8.43 1.57
N CYS A 172 1.08 8.58 2.32
CA CYS A 172 1.15 8.97 3.71
C CYS A 172 0.20 8.17 4.59
N TYR A 173 0.45 8.22 5.90
CA TYR A 173 -0.50 7.80 6.92
C TYR A 173 -1.30 8.99 7.44
N TYR A 174 -2.62 8.83 7.50
CA TYR A 174 -3.53 9.69 8.25
C TYR A 174 -4.31 8.84 9.25
N GLU A 175 -4.23 9.18 10.55
CA GLU A 175 -4.85 8.40 11.63
C GLU A 175 -4.65 6.88 11.49
N HIS A 176 -3.40 6.47 11.19
CA HIS A 176 -2.92 5.10 10.98
C HIS A 176 -3.30 4.43 9.65
N TYR A 177 -4.07 5.05 8.77
CA TYR A 177 -4.44 4.51 7.47
C TYR A 177 -3.57 5.08 6.37
N ALA A 178 -3.13 4.18 5.47
CA ALA A 178 -2.22 4.51 4.38
C ALA A 178 -2.95 5.04 3.14
N SER A 179 -2.24 5.83 2.34
CA SER A 179 -2.48 6.04 0.91
C SER A 179 -1.28 5.58 0.10
N ASP A 180 -1.49 5.33 -1.19
CA ASP A 180 -0.49 4.96 -2.17
C ASP A 180 -0.81 5.57 -3.53
N MET A 181 0.15 6.24 -4.17
CA MET A 181 -0.07 6.87 -5.46
C MET A 181 1.20 7.03 -6.27
N THR A 182 1.19 6.58 -7.51
CA THR A 182 2.24 6.90 -8.47
C THR A 182 1.74 7.81 -9.58
N ARG A 183 2.54 8.81 -9.90
CA ARG A 183 2.42 9.62 -11.12
C ARG A 183 3.75 9.74 -11.83
N THR A 184 3.73 9.72 -13.15
CA THR A 184 4.92 10.03 -13.96
C THR A 184 4.68 11.34 -14.69
N ILE A 185 5.63 12.26 -14.60
CA ILE A 185 5.63 13.55 -15.29
C ILE A 185 6.86 13.70 -16.17
N PHE A 186 6.91 14.73 -16.98
CA PHE A 186 8.04 15.05 -17.87
C PHE A 186 8.54 16.46 -17.62
N VAL A 187 9.84 16.65 -17.72
CA VAL A 187 10.47 17.96 -17.51
C VAL A 187 10.89 18.56 -18.83
N GLY A 188 10.24 19.65 -19.25
CA GLY A 188 10.54 20.42 -20.46
C GLY A 188 10.06 19.79 -21.77
N SER A 189 10.28 18.51 -22.02
CA SER A 189 9.87 17.83 -23.26
C SER A 189 9.61 16.34 -23.03
N VAL A 190 8.86 15.74 -23.94
CA VAL A 190 8.61 14.29 -23.95
C VAL A 190 8.97 13.70 -25.30
N ASP A 191 9.75 12.64 -25.31
CA ASP A 191 10.07 11.82 -26.48
C ASP A 191 8.84 11.05 -26.99
N ASP A 192 8.70 10.88 -28.30
CA ASP A 192 7.51 10.22 -28.91
C ASP A 192 7.32 8.76 -28.42
N LYS A 193 8.42 8.02 -28.23
CA LYS A 193 8.35 6.67 -27.69
C LYS A 193 7.89 6.69 -26.23
N MET A 194 8.41 7.62 -25.44
CA MET A 194 7.98 7.78 -24.05
C MET A 194 6.52 8.21 -23.94
N ARG A 195 6.06 9.09 -24.84
CA ARG A 195 4.63 9.46 -24.96
C ARG A 195 3.78 8.21 -25.26
N THR A 196 4.22 7.35 -26.18
CA THR A 196 3.51 6.11 -26.50
C THR A 196 3.43 5.19 -25.28
N ILE A 197 4.52 5.05 -24.52
CA ILE A 197 4.56 4.27 -23.27
C ILE A 197 3.58 4.85 -22.26
N TYR A 198 3.61 6.17 -22.04
CA TYR A 198 2.71 6.85 -21.11
C TYR A 198 1.24 6.61 -21.43
N GLU A 199 0.85 6.81 -22.69
CA GLU A 199 -0.53 6.61 -23.13
C GLU A 199 -0.95 5.14 -23.04
N THR A 200 -0.03 4.19 -23.20
CA THR A 200 -0.32 2.77 -23.03
C THR A 200 -0.59 2.45 -21.56
N VAL A 201 0.24 2.92 -20.64
CA VAL A 201 0.04 2.74 -19.19
C VAL A 201 -1.25 3.40 -18.73
N ARG A 202 -1.52 4.63 -19.17
CA ARG A 202 -2.77 5.34 -18.86
C ARG A 202 -4.01 4.58 -19.33
N LYS A 203 -3.97 4.04 -20.55
CA LYS A 203 -5.06 3.20 -21.09
C LYS A 203 -5.22 1.89 -20.30
N ALA A 204 -4.15 1.30 -19.82
CA ALA A 204 -4.18 0.09 -19.00
C ALA A 204 -4.87 0.36 -17.65
N ASN A 205 -4.48 1.43 -16.95
CA ASN A 205 -5.13 1.90 -15.71
C ASN A 205 -6.63 2.20 -15.95
N GLU A 206 -6.97 3.00 -16.97
CA GLU A 206 -8.36 3.31 -17.30
C GLU A 206 -9.20 2.06 -17.66
N ALA A 207 -8.59 1.07 -18.33
CA ALA A 207 -9.29 -0.16 -18.73
C ALA A 207 -9.66 -0.99 -17.49
N LEU A 208 -8.81 -1.02 -16.48
CA LEU A 208 -9.09 -1.70 -15.22
C LEU A 208 -10.18 -0.97 -14.43
N ILE A 209 -10.03 0.33 -14.20
CA ILE A 209 -11.03 1.16 -13.49
C ILE A 209 -12.44 1.01 -14.07
N LYS A 210 -12.57 0.92 -15.39
CA LYS A 210 -13.86 0.74 -16.07
C LYS A 210 -14.52 -0.62 -15.83
N GLN A 211 -13.77 -1.62 -15.39
CA GLN A 211 -14.25 -3.00 -15.31
C GLN A 211 -14.26 -3.57 -13.89
N VAL A 212 -13.40 -3.03 -13.00
CA VAL A 212 -13.27 -3.55 -11.64
C VAL A 212 -14.57 -3.42 -10.86
N LYS A 213 -14.97 -4.52 -10.18
CA LYS A 213 -16.15 -4.60 -9.31
C LYS A 213 -16.07 -5.83 -8.41
N ALA A 214 -16.92 -5.90 -7.41
CA ALA A 214 -17.08 -7.11 -6.60
C ALA A 214 -17.41 -8.33 -7.46
N GLY A 215 -16.88 -9.49 -7.10
CA GLY A 215 -17.01 -10.74 -7.83
C GLY A 215 -16.00 -10.95 -8.97
N MET A 216 -15.22 -9.94 -9.35
CA MET A 216 -14.10 -10.11 -10.29
C MET A 216 -13.03 -10.98 -9.64
N THR A 217 -12.47 -11.97 -10.35
CA THR A 217 -11.36 -12.77 -9.82
C THR A 217 -10.06 -11.97 -9.79
N TYR A 218 -9.15 -12.33 -8.88
CA TYR A 218 -7.83 -11.68 -8.80
C TYR A 218 -7.03 -11.85 -10.09
N ALA A 219 -7.17 -13.00 -10.76
CA ALA A 219 -6.58 -13.24 -12.07
C ALA A 219 -7.14 -12.29 -13.15
N GLN A 220 -8.46 -12.05 -13.17
CA GLN A 220 -9.07 -11.09 -14.09
C GLN A 220 -8.58 -9.68 -13.83
N TYR A 221 -8.45 -9.29 -12.53
CA TYR A 221 -7.94 -7.99 -12.13
C TYR A 221 -6.53 -7.74 -12.68
N ASP A 222 -5.61 -8.69 -12.53
CA ASP A 222 -4.25 -8.59 -13.07
C ASP A 222 -4.20 -8.66 -14.61
N ASN A 223 -5.07 -9.44 -15.25
CA ASN A 223 -5.02 -9.66 -16.70
C ASN A 223 -5.48 -8.43 -17.52
N ILE A 224 -6.47 -7.66 -17.04
CA ILE A 224 -7.04 -6.55 -17.82
C ILE A 224 -5.98 -5.54 -18.26
N PRO A 225 -5.19 -4.92 -17.35
CA PRO A 225 -4.16 -3.96 -17.75
C PRO A 225 -3.01 -4.64 -18.51
N ARG A 226 -2.68 -5.87 -18.17
CA ARG A 226 -1.62 -6.64 -18.82
C ARG A 226 -1.94 -6.88 -20.30
N GLU A 227 -3.17 -7.24 -20.65
CA GLU A 227 -3.60 -7.38 -22.04
C GLU A 227 -3.47 -6.08 -22.86
N VAL A 228 -3.73 -4.92 -22.24
CA VAL A 228 -3.56 -3.62 -22.92
C VAL A 228 -2.09 -3.37 -23.24
N ILE A 229 -1.21 -3.66 -22.27
CA ILE A 229 0.23 -3.47 -22.41
C ILE A 229 0.83 -4.48 -23.43
N GLU A 230 0.37 -5.74 -23.41
CA GLU A 230 0.78 -6.77 -24.38
C GLU A 230 0.38 -6.42 -25.81
N LYS A 231 -0.85 -5.95 -26.03
CA LYS A 231 -1.34 -5.51 -27.36
C LYS A 231 -0.56 -4.33 -27.94
N ALA A 232 0.16 -3.60 -27.09
CA ALA A 232 1.04 -2.50 -27.49
C ALA A 232 2.51 -2.94 -27.64
N ASP A 233 2.81 -4.24 -27.61
CA ASP A 233 4.15 -4.85 -27.69
C ASP A 233 5.09 -4.51 -26.52
N PHE A 234 4.55 -4.14 -25.36
CA PHE A 234 5.31 -3.85 -24.15
C PHE A 234 5.17 -4.90 -23.03
N GLY A 235 4.48 -6.03 -23.25
CA GLY A 235 4.18 -7.02 -22.21
C GLY A 235 5.40 -7.49 -21.41
N GLN A 236 6.55 -7.70 -22.05
CA GLN A 236 7.80 -8.10 -21.38
C GLN A 236 8.36 -7.05 -20.41
N TYR A 237 7.90 -5.81 -20.46
CA TYR A 237 8.36 -4.69 -19.65
C TYR A 237 7.40 -4.35 -18.49
N PHE A 238 6.31 -5.10 -18.32
CA PHE A 238 5.44 -5.05 -17.15
C PHE A 238 5.74 -6.26 -16.25
N THR A 239 6.64 -6.10 -15.30
CA THR A 239 7.34 -7.18 -14.60
C THR A 239 6.86 -7.48 -13.19
N HIS A 240 5.84 -6.78 -12.69
CA HIS A 240 5.25 -6.99 -11.35
C HIS A 240 3.74 -7.27 -11.40
N GLY A 241 3.13 -7.57 -10.28
CA GLY A 241 1.67 -7.68 -10.14
C GLY A 241 0.98 -6.33 -10.32
N ILE A 242 -0.31 -6.35 -10.60
CA ILE A 242 -1.07 -5.12 -10.86
C ILE A 242 -1.31 -4.28 -9.60
N GLY A 243 -1.08 -4.83 -8.41
CA GLY A 243 -1.32 -4.11 -7.18
C GLY A 243 -1.53 -5.01 -5.96
N HIS A 244 -1.98 -4.41 -4.88
CA HIS A 244 -2.17 -5.02 -3.58
C HIS A 244 -3.33 -4.37 -2.81
N GLY A 245 -3.72 -4.97 -1.69
CA GLY A 245 -4.61 -4.32 -0.73
C GLY A 245 -3.86 -3.26 0.08
N LEU A 246 -4.61 -2.30 0.59
CA LEU A 246 -4.05 -1.23 1.42
C LEU A 246 -5.03 -0.89 2.56
N GLY A 247 -4.49 -0.40 3.69
CA GLY A 247 -5.28 -0.06 4.86
C GLY A 247 -4.43 0.42 6.02
N LEU A 248 -4.34 -0.35 7.10
CA LEU A 248 -3.43 -0.05 8.22
C LEU A 248 -1.95 -0.21 7.84
N ASP A 249 -1.66 -1.11 6.91
CA ASP A 249 -0.36 -1.20 6.25
C ASP A 249 -0.52 -0.81 4.78
N VAL A 250 0.52 -0.24 4.18
CA VAL A 250 0.50 0.09 2.75
C VAL A 250 0.34 -1.17 1.91
N HIS A 251 1.03 -2.25 2.27
CA HIS A 251 0.91 -3.54 1.60
C HIS A 251 0.13 -4.53 2.47
N GLU A 252 -1.11 -4.78 2.11
CA GLU A 252 -1.98 -5.79 2.72
C GLU A 252 -2.45 -6.81 1.69
N ILE A 253 -3.03 -7.91 2.16
CA ILE A 253 -3.82 -8.78 1.28
C ILE A 253 -5.10 -8.04 0.83
N PRO A 254 -5.55 -8.26 -0.44
CA PRO A 254 -5.04 -9.24 -1.39
C PRO A 254 -3.80 -8.78 -2.16
N TYR A 255 -3.03 -9.75 -2.66
CA TYR A 255 -2.07 -9.57 -3.75
C TYR A 255 -2.64 -10.22 -5.01
N PHE A 256 -2.27 -9.72 -6.19
CA PHE A 256 -2.86 -10.16 -7.44
C PHE A 256 -1.85 -10.84 -8.35
N ASN A 257 -2.24 -11.95 -8.96
CA ASN A 257 -1.51 -12.59 -10.05
C ASN A 257 -2.43 -13.48 -10.89
N GLN A 258 -1.97 -13.82 -12.09
CA GLN A 258 -2.73 -14.58 -13.10
C GLN A 258 -3.15 -15.99 -12.66
N SER A 259 -2.52 -16.57 -11.64
CA SER A 259 -2.87 -17.91 -11.14
C SER A 259 -4.02 -17.92 -10.12
N MET A 260 -4.42 -16.76 -9.60
CA MET A 260 -5.44 -16.63 -8.54
C MET A 260 -6.86 -16.59 -9.12
N THR A 261 -7.32 -17.70 -9.66
CA THR A 261 -8.62 -17.81 -10.35
C THR A 261 -9.82 -18.01 -9.43
N GLU A 262 -9.59 -18.50 -8.21
CA GLU A 262 -10.66 -18.81 -7.23
C GLU A 262 -10.98 -17.63 -6.30
N ASN A 263 -10.00 -16.75 -6.05
CA ASN A 263 -10.16 -15.59 -5.19
C ASN A 263 -10.90 -14.48 -5.93
N GLN A 264 -11.79 -13.78 -5.23
CA GLN A 264 -12.61 -12.71 -5.82
C GLN A 264 -12.54 -11.43 -5.00
N LEU A 265 -12.63 -10.30 -5.69
CA LEU A 265 -12.82 -8.99 -5.09
C LEU A 265 -14.17 -8.93 -4.35
N LYS A 266 -14.18 -8.23 -3.23
CA LYS A 266 -15.40 -7.99 -2.44
C LYS A 266 -15.60 -6.48 -2.28
N SER A 267 -16.86 -6.08 -2.20
CA SER A 267 -17.22 -4.70 -1.86
C SER A 267 -16.62 -4.29 -0.51
N GLY A 268 -16.09 -3.08 -0.42
CA GLY A 268 -15.37 -2.57 0.75
C GLY A 268 -13.87 -2.87 0.77
N MET A 269 -13.33 -3.62 -0.19
CA MET A 269 -11.88 -3.72 -0.37
C MET A 269 -11.32 -2.40 -0.91
N ILE A 270 -10.15 -1.99 -0.40
CA ILE A 270 -9.33 -0.92 -1.01
C ILE A 270 -8.05 -1.56 -1.52
N ILE A 271 -7.75 -1.31 -2.79
CA ILE A 271 -6.71 -1.98 -3.57
C ILE A 271 -6.02 -1.00 -4.50
N THR A 272 -4.76 -1.23 -4.83
CA THR A 272 -4.03 -0.41 -5.82
C THR A 272 -4.23 -0.92 -7.24
N ASP A 273 -4.17 -0.02 -8.22
CA ASP A 273 -4.15 -0.25 -9.67
C ASP A 273 -2.93 0.47 -10.24
N GLU A 274 -1.83 -0.25 -10.43
CA GLU A 274 -0.50 0.32 -10.70
C GLU A 274 0.20 -0.26 -11.94
N PRO A 275 -0.41 -0.27 -13.14
CA PRO A 275 0.27 -0.72 -14.33
C PRO A 275 1.52 0.11 -14.61
N GLY A 276 2.59 -0.55 -15.04
CA GLY A 276 3.86 0.09 -15.35
C GLY A 276 4.58 -0.56 -16.53
N ILE A 277 5.34 0.25 -17.27
CA ILE A 277 6.22 -0.19 -18.35
C ILE A 277 7.62 0.35 -18.09
N TYR A 278 8.61 -0.54 -17.98
CA TYR A 278 9.98 -0.20 -17.59
C TYR A 278 10.98 -0.70 -18.64
N LEU A 279 11.53 0.23 -19.44
CA LEU A 279 12.54 -0.09 -20.46
C LEU A 279 13.93 0.19 -19.89
N PRO A 280 14.76 -0.86 -19.64
CA PRO A 280 16.12 -0.66 -19.16
C PRO A 280 16.89 0.32 -20.03
N GLU A 281 17.72 1.17 -19.42
CA GLU A 281 18.54 2.20 -20.06
C GLU A 281 17.78 3.28 -20.84
N PHE A 282 16.44 3.24 -20.85
CA PHE A 282 15.62 4.24 -21.52
C PHE A 282 14.78 5.05 -20.52
N GLY A 283 13.96 4.39 -19.74
CA GLY A 283 13.07 4.97 -18.73
C GLY A 283 11.81 4.15 -18.55
N GLY A 284 10.93 4.57 -17.66
CA GLY A 284 9.67 3.89 -17.37
C GLY A 284 8.57 4.85 -16.99
N VAL A 285 7.37 4.33 -16.97
CA VAL A 285 6.13 5.01 -16.56
C VAL A 285 5.34 4.07 -15.67
N ARG A 286 4.87 4.57 -14.52
CA ARG A 286 3.82 3.97 -13.70
C ARG A 286 2.75 5.03 -13.43
N ILE A 287 1.48 4.60 -13.47
CA ILE A 287 0.33 5.40 -13.05
C ILE A 287 -0.46 4.51 -12.11
N GLU A 288 -0.72 5.00 -10.91
CA GLU A 288 -1.31 4.22 -9.84
C GLU A 288 -2.40 4.99 -9.13
N ASP A 289 -3.47 4.29 -8.81
CA ASP A 289 -4.57 4.80 -8.01
C ASP A 289 -4.98 3.82 -6.91
N ASP A 290 -5.42 4.37 -5.77
CA ASP A 290 -6.18 3.66 -4.76
C ASP A 290 -7.64 3.54 -5.17
N LEU A 291 -8.17 2.31 -5.20
CA LEU A 291 -9.53 1.99 -5.63
C LEU A 291 -10.36 1.38 -4.49
N LEU A 292 -11.48 1.99 -4.15
CA LEU A 292 -12.51 1.35 -3.32
C LEU A 292 -13.42 0.49 -4.21
N VAL A 293 -13.42 -0.81 -4.00
CA VAL A 293 -14.28 -1.75 -4.72
C VAL A 293 -15.71 -1.63 -4.23
N THR A 294 -16.66 -1.53 -5.14
CA THR A 294 -18.11 -1.52 -4.87
C THR A 294 -18.82 -2.69 -5.57
N GLU A 295 -20.10 -2.89 -5.29
CA GLU A 295 -20.90 -3.96 -5.93
C GLU A 295 -20.89 -3.88 -7.45
N ASN A 296 -20.93 -2.69 -8.03
CA ASN A 296 -21.13 -2.48 -9.47
C ASN A 296 -19.97 -1.78 -10.18
N GLY A 297 -18.87 -1.50 -9.49
CA GLY A 297 -17.74 -0.76 -10.03
C GLY A 297 -16.70 -0.47 -8.94
N CYS A 298 -16.04 0.68 -9.05
CA CYS A 298 -15.15 1.20 -8.02
C CYS A 298 -15.26 2.72 -7.89
N GLU A 299 -14.81 3.22 -6.76
CA GLU A 299 -14.50 4.63 -6.58
C GLU A 299 -12.98 4.81 -6.59
N VAL A 300 -12.46 5.66 -7.47
CA VAL A 300 -11.05 6.06 -7.47
C VAL A 300 -10.86 7.07 -6.34
N LEU A 301 -9.99 6.76 -5.38
CA LEU A 301 -9.78 7.59 -4.19
C LEU A 301 -8.75 8.70 -4.43
N THR A 302 -7.67 8.40 -5.14
CA THR A 302 -6.66 9.38 -5.57
C THR A 302 -7.18 10.19 -6.77
N LYS A 303 -7.05 11.50 -6.71
CA LYS A 303 -7.64 12.44 -7.69
C LYS A 303 -6.60 13.25 -8.48
N ALA A 304 -5.32 13.10 -8.16
CA ALA A 304 -4.26 13.76 -8.92
C ALA A 304 -4.37 13.45 -10.42
N PRO A 305 -4.17 14.42 -11.31
CA PRO A 305 -4.39 14.26 -12.75
C PRO A 305 -3.53 13.13 -13.34
N LYS A 306 -4.12 12.39 -14.29
CA LYS A 306 -3.48 11.29 -15.03
C LYS A 306 -3.21 11.62 -16.49
N GLU A 307 -3.50 12.82 -16.90
CA GLU A 307 -3.08 13.34 -18.19
C GLU A 307 -1.56 13.50 -18.21
N LEU A 308 -0.97 13.43 -19.41
CA LEU A 308 0.44 13.62 -19.59
C LEU A 308 0.83 15.06 -19.20
N ILE A 309 1.57 15.20 -18.10
CA ILE A 309 2.03 16.48 -17.56
C ILE A 309 3.46 16.73 -18.03
N VAL A 310 3.69 17.92 -18.61
CA VAL A 310 5.02 18.46 -18.93
C VAL A 310 5.19 19.76 -18.18
N ILE A 311 6.21 19.88 -17.36
CA ILE A 311 6.55 21.05 -16.56
C ILE A 311 7.83 21.69 -17.04
#